data_00cc6c140209067a47f34cd0573f8803
#
_entry.id   00cc6c140209067a47f34cd0573f8803
#
_cell.length_a   1.000
_cell.length_b   1.000
_cell.length_c   1.000
_cell.angle_alpha   90.00
_cell.angle_beta   90.00
_cell.angle_gamma   90.00
#
_symmetry.space_group_name_H-M   'P 1'
#
loop_
_entity.id
_entity.type
_entity.pdbx_description
1 polymer ?
#
loop_
_entity_poly.entity_id
_entity_poly.type
_entity_poly.pdbx_seq_one_letter_code
_entity_poly.pdbx_strand_id
1 'polypeptide(L)'
;MKLLKATIETPVARHGMLIGEALRICVDYDVPGIPYVDEQGKIIGRLSVRNVFLISSLPLDMIKGAHLIGHEALHLDLSRDHYEKVFSQVVDPQILDDCACLSPHAQITKAMALMEKFNSSYLFVIDEGHYLGVVTRLGLTRLLLEEQG
;
A
#
# COMPACT_ATOMS: atom_id res chain seq x y z
N MET A 1 23.63 3.10 -6.01
CA MET A 1 22.28 3.53 -5.69
C MET A 1 21.59 2.50 -4.84
N LYS A 2 21.74 2.67 -3.56
CA LYS A 2 21.24 1.71 -2.57
C LYS A 2 19.72 1.56 -2.62
N LEU A 3 19.01 2.69 -2.73
CA LEU A 3 17.55 2.67 -2.72
C LEU A 3 16.96 1.87 -3.87
N LEU A 4 17.58 1.92 -5.05
CA LEU A 4 17.12 1.15 -6.20
C LEU A 4 17.15 -0.36 -5.95
N LYS A 5 18.11 -0.84 -5.15
CA LYS A 5 18.20 -2.27 -4.81
C LYS A 5 17.00 -2.74 -4.00
N ALA A 6 16.39 -1.85 -3.23
CA ALA A 6 15.21 -2.16 -2.43
C ALA A 6 13.90 -1.83 -3.15
N THR A 7 13.96 -1.24 -4.34
CA THR A 7 12.80 -0.79 -5.09
C THR A 7 12.16 -1.94 -5.85
N ILE A 8 10.87 -2.14 -5.65
CA ILE A 8 10.10 -3.21 -6.29
C ILE A 8 9.24 -2.56 -7.38
N GLU A 9 9.52 -2.86 -8.63
CA GLU A 9 8.73 -2.37 -9.75
C GLU A 9 7.39 -3.10 -9.77
N THR A 10 6.29 -2.34 -9.79
CA THR A 10 4.93 -2.89 -9.79
C THR A 10 4.09 -2.24 -10.87
N PRO A 11 3.02 -2.92 -11.32
CA PRO A 11 1.93 -2.22 -12.01
C PRO A 11 1.30 -1.16 -11.10
N VAL A 12 0.45 -0.32 -11.68
CA VAL A 12 -0.18 0.79 -10.98
C VAL A 12 -1.70 0.66 -11.02
N ALA A 13 -2.38 1.34 -10.12
CA ALA A 13 -3.84 1.43 -10.14
C ALA A 13 -4.27 2.59 -11.05
N ARG A 14 -5.38 2.41 -11.74
CA ARG A 14 -5.93 3.39 -12.68
C ARG A 14 -7.43 3.51 -12.47
N HIS A 15 -8.00 4.59 -12.99
CA HIS A 15 -9.43 4.81 -12.97
C HIS A 15 -10.17 3.58 -13.50
N GLY A 16 -11.17 3.14 -12.76
CA GLY A 16 -12.03 2.01 -13.16
C GLY A 16 -11.47 0.63 -12.88
N MET A 17 -10.23 0.52 -12.40
CA MET A 17 -9.68 -0.77 -12.00
C MET A 17 -10.47 -1.32 -10.83
N LEU A 18 -10.67 -2.64 -10.79
CA LEU A 18 -11.36 -3.27 -9.67
C LEU A 18 -10.44 -3.41 -8.46
N ILE A 19 -11.03 -3.30 -7.28
CA ILE A 19 -10.28 -3.46 -6.01
C ILE A 19 -9.57 -4.81 -5.99
N GLY A 20 -10.25 -5.89 -6.41
CA GLY A 20 -9.65 -7.22 -6.45
C GLY A 20 -8.41 -7.29 -7.34
N GLU A 21 -8.43 -6.61 -8.49
CA GLU A 21 -7.27 -6.55 -9.38
C GLU A 21 -6.10 -5.83 -8.72
N ALA A 22 -6.36 -4.70 -8.06
CA ALA A 22 -5.33 -3.91 -7.38
C ALA A 22 -4.74 -4.67 -6.19
N LEU A 23 -5.57 -5.34 -5.40
CA LEU A 23 -5.10 -6.15 -4.29
C LEU A 23 -4.27 -7.34 -4.77
N ARG A 24 -4.63 -7.93 -5.91
CA ARG A 24 -3.85 -9.02 -6.51
C ARG A 24 -2.43 -8.55 -6.85
N ILE A 25 -2.30 -7.34 -7.38
CA ILE A 25 -0.98 -6.76 -7.64
C ILE A 25 -0.19 -6.65 -6.32
N CYS A 26 -0.82 -6.16 -5.26
CA CYS A 26 -0.15 -6.03 -3.96
C CYS A 26 0.33 -7.38 -3.44
N VAL A 27 -0.48 -8.43 -3.57
CA VAL A 27 -0.13 -9.78 -3.14
C VAL A 27 0.99 -10.36 -4.00
N ASP A 28 0.86 -10.25 -5.31
CA ASP A 28 1.83 -10.86 -6.24
C ASP A 28 3.21 -10.22 -6.12
N TYR A 29 3.27 -8.93 -5.83
CA TYR A 29 4.54 -8.19 -5.70
C TYR A 29 4.99 -8.01 -4.24
N ASP A 30 4.20 -8.52 -3.29
CA ASP A 30 4.48 -8.44 -1.86
C ASP A 30 4.71 -7.00 -1.39
N VAL A 31 3.77 -6.12 -1.76
CA VAL A 31 3.81 -4.71 -1.37
C VAL A 31 2.50 -4.32 -0.69
N PRO A 32 2.53 -3.39 0.28
CA PRO A 32 1.32 -3.00 1.02
C PRO A 32 0.45 -1.98 0.30
N GLY A 33 0.89 -1.46 -0.83
CA GLY A 33 0.13 -0.50 -1.62
C GLY A 33 0.79 -0.22 -2.95
N ILE A 34 0.03 0.36 -3.87
CA ILE A 34 0.51 0.75 -5.20
C ILE A 34 0.02 2.16 -5.51
N PRO A 35 0.72 2.89 -6.40
CA PRO A 35 0.27 4.22 -6.77
C PRO A 35 -0.94 4.19 -7.68
N TYR A 36 -1.76 5.22 -7.57
CA TYR A 36 -2.88 5.47 -8.47
C TYR A 36 -2.48 6.61 -9.38
N VAL A 37 -2.55 6.39 -10.68
CA VAL A 37 -2.06 7.35 -11.68
C VAL A 37 -3.19 7.87 -12.56
N ASP A 38 -3.00 9.07 -13.09
CA ASP A 38 -3.94 9.67 -14.05
C ASP A 38 -3.65 9.16 -15.48
N GLU A 39 -4.35 9.72 -16.47
CA GLU A 39 -4.21 9.31 -17.86
C GLU A 39 -2.81 9.58 -18.42
N GLN A 40 -2.10 10.56 -17.85
CA GLN A 40 -0.74 10.89 -18.25
C GLN A 40 0.32 10.08 -17.50
N GLY A 41 -0.10 9.19 -16.61
CA GLY A 41 0.81 8.40 -15.81
C GLY A 41 1.36 9.09 -14.58
N LYS A 42 0.83 10.26 -14.23
CA LYS A 42 1.24 10.99 -13.04
C LYS A 42 0.57 10.38 -11.81
N ILE A 43 1.34 10.18 -10.74
CA ILE A 43 0.80 9.70 -9.48
C ILE A 43 -0.06 10.78 -8.84
N ILE A 44 -1.33 10.49 -8.62
CA ILE A 44 -2.29 11.39 -8.00
C ILE A 44 -2.90 10.82 -6.72
N GLY A 45 -2.48 9.63 -6.32
CA GLY A 45 -2.98 9.00 -5.11
C GLY A 45 -2.36 7.63 -4.93
N ARG A 46 -2.94 6.87 -4.01
CA ARG A 46 -2.47 5.50 -3.76
C ARG A 46 -3.62 4.60 -3.31
N LEU A 47 -3.50 3.33 -3.65
CA LEU A 47 -4.35 2.30 -3.08
C LEU A 47 -3.55 1.59 -1.99
N SER A 48 -4.10 1.54 -0.79
CA SER A 48 -3.47 0.87 0.36
C SER A 48 -4.31 -0.32 0.77
N VAL A 49 -3.69 -1.48 0.90
CA VAL A 49 -4.36 -2.69 1.39
C VAL A 49 -5.03 -2.43 2.74
N ARG A 50 -4.30 -1.79 3.65
CA ARG A 50 -4.82 -1.45 4.98
C ARG A 50 -6.09 -0.61 4.89
N ASN A 51 -6.10 0.41 4.03
CA ASN A 51 -7.23 1.32 3.90
C ASN A 51 -8.46 0.63 3.31
N VAL A 52 -8.25 -0.27 2.34
CA VAL A 52 -9.37 -1.03 1.76
C VAL A 52 -10.11 -1.80 2.85
N PHE A 53 -9.40 -2.54 3.67
CA PHE A 53 -10.03 -3.33 4.73
C PHE A 53 -10.58 -2.45 5.85
N LEU A 54 -9.91 -1.36 6.16
CA LEU A 54 -10.38 -0.42 7.18
C LEU A 54 -11.74 0.18 6.82
N ILE A 55 -11.92 0.60 5.57
CA ILE A 55 -13.17 1.20 5.13
C ILE A 55 -14.25 0.16 4.89
N SER A 56 -13.90 -0.97 4.28
CA SER A 56 -14.89 -1.94 3.80
C SER A 56 -15.30 -2.98 4.83
N SER A 57 -14.45 -3.26 5.84
CA SER A 57 -14.62 -4.46 6.65
C SER A 57 -14.44 -4.27 8.16
N LEU A 58 -13.90 -3.14 8.60
CA LEU A 58 -13.53 -2.96 10.02
C LEU A 58 -14.18 -1.70 10.61
N PRO A 59 -15.40 -1.83 11.18
CA PRO A 59 -16.01 -0.71 11.92
C PRO A 59 -15.09 -0.22 13.05
N LEU A 60 -15.14 1.08 13.32
CA LEU A 60 -14.26 1.70 14.32
C LEU A 60 -14.40 1.07 15.70
N ASP A 61 -15.62 0.77 16.13
CA ASP A 61 -15.89 0.14 17.43
C ASP A 61 -15.31 -1.28 17.48
N MET A 62 -15.33 -2.02 16.38
CA MET A 62 -14.69 -3.33 16.30
C MET A 62 -13.18 -3.22 16.46
N ILE A 63 -12.58 -2.20 15.85
CA ILE A 63 -11.13 -1.96 15.97
C ILE A 63 -10.77 -1.65 17.41
N LYS A 64 -11.50 -0.73 18.05
CA LYS A 64 -11.25 -0.32 19.43
C LYS A 64 -11.46 -1.45 20.43
N GLY A 65 -12.43 -2.33 20.16
CA GLY A 65 -12.76 -3.46 21.02
C GLY A 65 -12.19 -4.79 20.56
N ALA A 66 -11.20 -4.80 19.65
CA ALA A 66 -10.72 -6.03 19.03
C ALA A 66 -10.27 -7.09 20.02
N HIS A 67 -9.66 -6.69 21.15
CA HIS A 67 -9.20 -7.61 22.18
C HIS A 67 -10.35 -8.28 22.94
N LEU A 68 -11.58 -7.77 22.79
CA LEU A 68 -12.77 -8.33 23.43
C LEU A 68 -13.56 -9.28 22.52
N ILE A 69 -13.15 -9.38 21.25
CA ILE A 69 -13.83 -10.26 20.28
C ILE A 69 -13.50 -11.71 20.61
N GLY A 70 -14.54 -12.50 20.92
CA GLY A 70 -14.40 -13.91 21.23
C GLY A 70 -15.05 -14.79 20.17
N HIS A 71 -15.11 -16.08 20.44
CA HIS A 71 -15.69 -17.06 19.51
C HIS A 71 -17.15 -16.79 19.17
N GLU A 72 -17.93 -16.30 20.10
CA GLU A 72 -19.35 -15.99 19.89
C GLU A 72 -19.55 -14.82 18.92
N ALA A 73 -18.51 -14.08 18.61
CA ALA A 73 -18.56 -12.99 17.65
C ALA A 73 -18.23 -13.42 16.21
N LEU A 74 -18.08 -14.72 15.97
CA LEU A 74 -17.78 -15.24 14.64
C LEU A 74 -18.85 -14.90 13.60
N HIS A 75 -20.10 -14.69 14.03
CA HIS A 75 -21.16 -14.25 13.13
C HIS A 75 -20.93 -12.85 12.56
N LEU A 76 -20.01 -12.06 13.16
CA LEU A 76 -19.60 -10.76 12.66
C LEU A 76 -18.52 -10.88 11.60
N ASP A 77 -17.95 -12.08 11.46
CA ASP A 77 -16.96 -12.35 10.45
C ASP A 77 -17.60 -12.19 9.07
N LEU A 78 -16.91 -11.48 8.17
CA LEU A 78 -17.48 -11.15 6.89
C LEU A 78 -17.44 -12.35 5.97
N SER A 79 -18.58 -12.59 5.33
CA SER A 79 -18.74 -13.74 4.45
C SER A 79 -17.91 -13.58 3.18
N ARG A 80 -17.65 -14.71 2.52
CA ARG A 80 -17.05 -14.74 1.20
C ARG A 80 -17.80 -13.81 0.22
N ASP A 81 -19.14 -13.80 0.31
CA ASP A 81 -19.96 -12.95 -0.55
C ASP A 81 -19.68 -11.45 -0.33
N HIS A 82 -19.42 -11.05 0.92
CA HIS A 82 -19.07 -9.68 1.22
C HIS A 82 -17.76 -9.28 0.51
N TYR A 83 -16.74 -10.12 0.62
CA TYR A 83 -15.45 -9.83 -0.02
C TYR A 83 -15.53 -9.87 -1.54
N GLU A 84 -16.33 -10.78 -2.11
CA GLU A 84 -16.58 -10.78 -3.55
C GLU A 84 -17.19 -9.45 -4.00
N LYS A 85 -18.13 -8.92 -3.20
CA LYS A 85 -18.73 -7.61 -3.48
C LYS A 85 -17.71 -6.49 -3.43
N VAL A 86 -16.88 -6.46 -2.38
CA VAL A 86 -15.85 -5.43 -2.23
C VAL A 86 -14.88 -5.49 -3.40
N PHE A 87 -14.40 -6.69 -3.75
CA PHE A 87 -13.38 -6.86 -4.79
C PHE A 87 -13.90 -6.56 -6.19
N SER A 88 -15.21 -6.58 -6.40
CA SER A 88 -15.82 -6.23 -7.69
C SER A 88 -16.13 -4.74 -7.82
N GLN A 89 -15.90 -3.94 -6.79
CA GLN A 89 -16.05 -2.48 -6.85
C GLN A 89 -14.80 -1.85 -7.44
N VAL A 90 -14.97 -0.65 -8.02
CA VAL A 90 -13.82 0.09 -8.56
C VAL A 90 -12.98 0.70 -7.44
N VAL A 91 -11.68 0.88 -7.71
CA VAL A 91 -10.73 1.41 -6.73
C VAL A 91 -10.97 2.87 -6.37
N ASP A 92 -11.61 3.64 -7.27
CA ASP A 92 -11.62 5.10 -7.20
C ASP A 92 -12.06 5.66 -5.85
N PRO A 93 -13.16 5.18 -5.21
CA PRO A 93 -13.54 5.71 -3.90
C PRO A 93 -12.59 5.34 -2.75
N GLN A 94 -11.69 4.38 -2.97
CA GLN A 94 -10.75 3.89 -1.95
C GLN A 94 -9.39 4.58 -2.02
N ILE A 95 -9.17 5.43 -3.03
CA ILE A 95 -7.87 6.05 -3.26
C ILE A 95 -7.60 7.11 -2.21
N LEU A 96 -6.42 7.03 -1.59
CA LEU A 96 -5.92 8.07 -0.71
C LEU A 96 -5.12 9.06 -1.54
N ASP A 97 -5.27 10.35 -1.24
CA ASP A 97 -4.60 11.40 -2.00
C ASP A 97 -3.23 11.80 -1.44
N ASP A 98 -2.87 11.29 -0.26
CA ASP A 98 -1.55 11.52 0.32
C ASP A 98 -0.56 10.50 -0.24
N CYS A 99 0.50 10.97 -0.87
CA CYS A 99 1.53 10.11 -1.44
C CYS A 99 2.90 10.59 -1.00
N ALA A 100 3.64 9.72 -0.33
CA ALA A 100 5.03 9.98 -0.01
C ALA A 100 5.89 9.42 -1.14
N CYS A 101 6.62 10.31 -1.80
CA CYS A 101 7.46 9.96 -2.94
C CYS A 101 8.88 10.47 -2.70
N LEU A 102 9.86 9.76 -3.26
CA LEU A 102 11.24 10.21 -3.17
C LEU A 102 12.02 9.76 -4.40
N SER A 103 13.16 10.44 -4.61
CA SER A 103 14.09 10.12 -5.69
C SER A 103 14.86 8.84 -5.37
N PRO A 104 15.27 8.05 -6.39
CA PRO A 104 16.13 6.89 -6.18
C PRO A 104 17.51 7.28 -5.62
N HIS A 105 17.87 8.55 -5.69
CA HIS A 105 19.14 9.06 -5.15
C HIS A 105 19.04 9.49 -3.68
N ALA A 106 17.84 9.42 -3.09
CA ALA A 106 17.63 9.78 -1.70
C ALA A 106 18.33 8.77 -0.78
N GLN A 107 18.76 9.27 0.37
CA GLN A 107 19.37 8.42 1.38
C GLN A 107 18.31 7.59 2.12
N ILE A 108 18.73 6.43 2.61
CA ILE A 108 17.84 5.55 3.37
C ILE A 108 17.25 6.25 4.58
N THR A 109 18.04 7.09 5.25
CA THR A 109 17.57 7.86 6.41
C THR A 109 16.39 8.75 6.04
N LYS A 110 16.43 9.40 4.87
CA LYS A 110 15.31 10.22 4.39
C LYS A 110 14.07 9.36 4.16
N ALA A 111 14.24 8.19 3.57
CA ALA A 111 13.14 7.27 3.32
C ALA A 111 12.47 6.87 4.64
N MET A 112 13.27 6.50 5.63
CA MET A 112 12.74 6.10 6.94
C MET A 112 12.04 7.27 7.64
N ALA A 113 12.60 8.47 7.55
CA ALA A 113 11.98 9.66 8.14
C ALA A 113 10.63 9.97 7.51
N LEU A 114 10.52 9.81 6.18
CA LEU A 114 9.25 10.03 5.47
C LEU A 114 8.21 8.97 5.87
N MET A 115 8.62 7.73 6.05
CA MET A 115 7.72 6.68 6.52
C MET A 115 7.13 7.03 7.89
N GLU A 116 7.94 7.55 8.79
CA GLU A 116 7.47 8.00 10.10
C GLU A 116 6.56 9.22 9.99
N LYS A 117 6.94 10.20 9.18
CA LYS A 117 6.16 11.42 8.99
C LYS A 117 4.76 11.11 8.46
N PHE A 118 4.64 10.21 7.52
CA PHE A 118 3.37 9.85 6.89
C PHE A 118 2.71 8.61 7.51
N ASN A 119 3.33 8.06 8.57
CA ASN A 119 2.84 6.84 9.22
C ASN A 119 2.55 5.73 8.19
N SER A 120 3.52 5.50 7.32
CA SER A 120 3.39 4.55 6.23
C SER A 120 4.55 3.56 6.26
N SER A 121 4.29 2.32 5.89
CA SER A 121 5.31 1.28 5.81
C SER A 121 5.93 1.18 4.41
N TYR A 122 5.57 2.09 3.50
CA TYR A 122 6.07 2.08 2.12
C TYR A 122 6.06 3.48 1.53
N LEU A 123 6.85 3.65 0.47
CA LEU A 123 6.96 4.90 -0.29
C LEU A 123 7.06 4.57 -1.77
N PHE A 124 6.80 5.55 -2.61
CA PHE A 124 6.98 5.40 -4.05
C PHE A 124 8.27 6.08 -4.49
N VAL A 125 9.02 5.42 -5.33
CA VAL A 125 10.27 5.94 -5.89
C VAL A 125 9.97 6.48 -7.29
N ILE A 126 10.29 7.76 -7.51
CA ILE A 126 10.01 8.47 -8.76
C ILE A 126 11.30 9.13 -9.22
N ASP A 127 11.62 8.97 -10.50
CA ASP A 127 12.78 9.64 -11.11
C ASP A 127 12.29 10.41 -12.33
N GLU A 128 12.49 11.74 -12.30
CA GLU A 128 12.09 12.64 -13.38
C GLU A 128 10.64 12.41 -13.85
N GLY A 129 9.74 12.24 -12.89
CA GLY A 129 8.32 12.02 -13.16
C GLY A 129 7.94 10.59 -13.50
N HIS A 130 8.92 9.69 -13.58
CA HIS A 130 8.68 8.28 -13.89
C HIS A 130 8.63 7.44 -12.62
N TYR A 131 7.55 6.68 -12.45
CA TYR A 131 7.41 5.75 -11.35
C TYR A 131 8.36 4.56 -11.54
N LEU A 132 9.23 4.33 -10.56
CA LEU A 132 10.18 3.23 -10.59
C LEU A 132 9.72 2.03 -9.75
N GLY A 133 9.01 2.26 -8.67
CA GLY A 133 8.51 1.17 -7.84
C GLY A 133 8.26 1.58 -6.40
N VAL A 134 8.02 0.57 -5.59
CA VAL A 134 7.69 0.69 -4.16
C VAL A 134 8.90 0.30 -3.33
N VAL A 135 9.17 1.09 -2.30
CA VAL A 135 10.15 0.74 -1.26
C VAL A 135 9.39 0.53 0.03
N THR A 136 9.64 -0.60 0.70
CA THR A 136 9.00 -0.92 1.98
C THR A 136 10.01 -0.79 3.11
N ARG A 137 9.48 -0.60 4.34
CA ARG A 137 10.34 -0.58 5.54
C ARG A 137 11.14 -1.87 5.67
N LEU A 138 10.50 -3.00 5.41
CA LEU A 138 11.17 -4.29 5.46
C LEU A 138 12.26 -4.41 4.39
N GLY A 139 11.99 -3.91 3.18
CA GLY A 139 12.99 -3.89 2.11
C GLY A 139 14.21 -3.05 2.45
N LEU A 140 14.01 -1.89 3.07
CA LEU A 140 15.12 -1.06 3.56
C LEU A 140 15.90 -1.76 4.66
N THR A 141 15.22 -2.46 5.56
CA THR A 141 15.87 -3.23 6.62
C THR A 141 16.75 -4.32 6.05
N ARG A 142 16.23 -5.03 5.05
CA ARG A 142 17.01 -6.07 4.36
C ARG A 142 18.28 -5.49 3.73
N LEU A 143 18.13 -4.35 3.07
CA LEU A 143 19.28 -3.69 2.45
C LEU A 143 20.33 -3.29 3.48
N LEU A 144 19.91 -2.75 4.62
CA LEU A 144 20.83 -2.38 5.70
C LEU A 144 21.54 -3.61 6.27
N LEU A 145 20.84 -4.72 6.42
CA LEU A 145 21.43 -5.96 6.91
C LEU A 145 22.48 -6.53 5.93
N GLU A 146 22.19 -6.46 4.64
CA GLU A 146 23.12 -6.93 3.61
C GLU A 146 24.40 -6.12 3.59
N GLU A 147 24.34 -4.83 3.93
CA GLU A 147 25.52 -3.97 3.97
C GLU A 147 26.42 -4.21 5.18
N GLN A 148 25.88 -4.84 6.23
CA GLN A 148 26.66 -5.19 7.42
C GLN A 148 27.41 -6.53 7.26
N GLY A 149 27.00 -7.34 6.30
CA GLY A 149 27.55 -8.68 6.08
C GLY A 149 28.79 -8.76 5.20
#